data_ae27923cad0a510c0e2db506c213853e
#
_entry.id   ae27923cad0a510c0e2db506c213853e
#
_cell.length_a   1.000
_cell.length_b   1.000
_cell.length_c   1.000
_cell.angle_alpha   90.00
_cell.angle_beta   90.00
_cell.angle_gamma   90.00
#
_symmetry.space_group_name_H-M   'P 1'
#
loop_
_entity.id
_entity.type
_entity.pdbx_description
1 polymer ?
#
loop_
_entity_poly.entity_id
_entity_poly.type
_entity_poly.pdbx_seq_one_letter_code
_entity_poly.pdbx_strand_id
1 'polypeptide(L)'
;EIGVWDYLDAVVYGDEVEHGKPEPDIFLRAAKAIGVNPSEAVVVEDSINGIKAGYAAGMRVVHIPDTIAIDDDIRKLTYMVCDDLNGLIDVVESINKPVINRKNVINAFAEYVRNYDPSDEKIKLKIDHTYRVAGLCQRIAESLGLSEPDVDIAWLLGMLHDIGRFEQIRRFGTFNDVQSVDHAE
;
A
#
# COMPACT_ATOMS: atom_id res chain seq x y z
N GLU A 1 -18.78 30.06 -9.04
CA GLU A 1 -18.81 28.73 -8.38
C GLU A 1 -17.66 27.91 -8.92
N ILE A 2 -16.81 27.38 -8.03
CA ILE A 2 -15.58 26.63 -8.42
C ILE A 2 -15.93 25.20 -8.85
N GLY A 3 -17.19 24.75 -8.72
CA GLY A 3 -17.66 23.42 -9.16
C GLY A 3 -17.08 22.23 -8.40
N VAL A 4 -16.62 22.43 -7.16
CA VAL A 4 -16.00 21.36 -6.34
C VAL A 4 -17.00 20.46 -5.63
N TRP A 5 -18.27 20.85 -5.57
CA TRP A 5 -19.29 20.12 -4.79
C TRP A 5 -19.50 18.67 -5.24
N ASP A 6 -19.37 18.42 -6.55
CA ASP A 6 -19.56 17.08 -7.12
C ASP A 6 -18.43 16.11 -6.75
N TYR A 7 -17.35 16.61 -6.13
CA TYR A 7 -16.20 15.84 -5.68
C TYR A 7 -16.14 15.65 -4.16
N LEU A 8 -17.16 16.12 -3.42
CA LEU A 8 -17.20 16.04 -1.97
C LEU A 8 -18.29 15.05 -1.51
N ASP A 9 -17.90 14.03 -0.75
CA ASP A 9 -18.83 13.06 -0.16
C ASP A 9 -19.60 13.66 1.02
N ALA A 10 -18.98 14.56 1.80
CA ALA A 10 -19.59 15.27 2.91
C ALA A 10 -18.89 16.61 3.18
N VAL A 11 -19.62 17.51 3.83
CA VAL A 11 -19.08 18.78 4.36
C VAL A 11 -19.51 18.89 5.81
N VAL A 12 -18.57 19.25 6.70
CA VAL A 12 -18.83 19.47 8.13
C VAL A 12 -18.38 20.87 8.49
N TYR A 13 -19.23 21.63 9.11
CA TYR A 13 -18.96 23.00 9.54
C TYR A 13 -18.58 23.06 11.02
N GLY A 14 -17.87 24.12 11.41
CA GLY A 14 -17.36 24.29 12.78
C GLY A 14 -18.44 24.47 13.82
N ASP A 15 -19.64 24.89 13.45
CA ASP A 15 -20.81 25.04 14.33
C ASP A 15 -21.58 23.71 14.54
N GLU A 16 -21.21 22.64 13.83
CA GLU A 16 -21.74 21.29 14.01
C GLU A 16 -21.04 20.47 15.10
N VAL A 17 -19.99 21.01 15.71
CA VAL A 17 -19.18 20.33 16.72
C VAL A 17 -19.15 21.13 18.04
N GLU A 18 -18.97 20.42 19.14
CA GLU A 18 -18.96 21.05 20.48
C GLU A 18 -17.66 21.80 20.73
N HIS A 19 -16.53 21.23 20.27
CA HIS A 19 -15.22 21.83 20.48
C HIS A 19 -14.51 22.06 19.13
N GLY A 20 -13.99 23.26 18.95
CA GLY A 20 -13.17 23.61 17.79
C GLY A 20 -11.73 23.10 17.89
N LYS A 21 -10.98 23.14 16.77
CA LYS A 21 -9.54 22.82 16.77
C LYS A 21 -8.79 23.62 17.87
N PRO A 22 -7.93 22.99 18.68
CA PRO A 22 -7.21 21.74 18.44
C PRO A 22 -7.92 20.45 18.89
N GLU A 23 -9.16 20.50 19.36
CA GLU A 23 -9.91 19.30 19.68
C GLU A 23 -10.29 18.51 18.41
N PRO A 24 -10.41 17.16 18.47
CA PRO A 24 -10.54 16.30 17.30
C PRO A 24 -11.94 16.27 16.68
N ASP A 25 -12.93 16.92 17.32
CA ASP A 25 -14.36 16.75 17.06
C ASP A 25 -14.74 16.90 15.60
N ILE A 26 -14.20 17.92 14.90
CA ILE A 26 -14.54 18.16 13.50
C ILE A 26 -14.06 17.04 12.56
N PHE A 27 -12.87 16.50 12.81
CA PHE A 27 -12.33 15.40 12.00
C PHE A 27 -13.03 14.07 12.29
N LEU A 28 -13.33 13.79 13.56
CA LEU A 28 -14.13 12.63 13.94
C LEU A 28 -15.55 12.70 13.36
N ARG A 29 -16.16 13.89 13.34
CA ARG A 29 -17.45 14.14 12.73
C ARG A 29 -17.41 13.92 11.23
N ALA A 30 -16.37 14.41 10.54
CA ALA A 30 -16.17 14.22 9.10
C ALA A 30 -16.00 12.73 8.75
N ALA A 31 -15.13 12.00 9.44
CA ALA A 31 -14.95 10.56 9.22
C ALA A 31 -16.25 9.78 9.41
N LYS A 32 -17.03 10.12 10.45
CA LYS A 32 -18.34 9.53 10.69
C LYS A 32 -19.33 9.82 9.57
N ALA A 33 -19.31 11.03 9.01
CA ALA A 33 -20.23 11.43 7.94
C ALA A 33 -20.03 10.61 6.66
N ILE A 34 -18.78 10.23 6.36
CA ILE A 34 -18.43 9.39 5.19
C ILE A 34 -18.29 7.90 5.54
N GLY A 35 -18.50 7.50 6.81
CA GLY A 35 -18.47 6.10 7.23
C GLY A 35 -17.07 5.46 7.25
N VAL A 36 -16.00 6.25 7.43
CA VAL A 36 -14.59 5.80 7.43
C VAL A 36 -14.05 5.75 8.85
N ASN A 37 -13.21 4.75 9.15
CA ASN A 37 -12.51 4.70 10.43
C ASN A 37 -11.43 5.80 10.46
N PRO A 38 -11.27 6.58 11.55
CA PRO A 38 -10.24 7.61 11.67
C PRO A 38 -8.82 7.13 11.31
N SER A 39 -8.44 5.92 11.70
CA SER A 39 -7.12 5.35 11.39
C SER A 39 -6.87 5.11 9.88
N GLU A 40 -7.92 5.09 9.07
CA GLU A 40 -7.88 4.92 7.60
C GLU A 40 -7.98 6.27 6.87
N ALA A 41 -8.20 7.36 7.61
CA ALA A 41 -8.34 8.70 7.06
C ALA A 41 -7.00 9.46 7.03
N VAL A 42 -6.89 10.35 6.06
CA VAL A 42 -5.80 11.34 5.94
C VAL A 42 -6.41 12.73 6.16
N VAL A 43 -5.80 13.49 7.06
CA VAL A 43 -6.09 14.92 7.26
C VAL A 43 -5.03 15.72 6.51
N VAL A 44 -5.45 16.66 5.71
CA VAL A 44 -4.57 17.64 5.06
C VAL A 44 -4.78 18.98 5.76
N GLU A 45 -3.72 19.55 6.32
CA GLU A 45 -3.79 20.75 7.17
C GLU A 45 -2.60 21.69 6.95
N ASP A 46 -2.87 22.97 7.11
CA ASP A 46 -1.90 24.07 7.06
C ASP A 46 -1.62 24.70 8.43
N SER A 47 -2.49 24.43 9.43
CA SER A 47 -2.47 25.10 10.73
C SER A 47 -2.01 24.17 11.86
N ILE A 48 -1.32 24.74 12.85
CA ILE A 48 -0.87 24.02 14.06
C ILE A 48 -2.05 23.38 14.81
N ASN A 49 -3.16 24.12 14.94
CA ASN A 49 -4.34 23.60 15.64
C ASN A 49 -5.02 22.47 14.85
N GLY A 50 -5.02 22.55 13.53
CA GLY A 50 -5.53 21.47 12.69
C GLY A 50 -4.66 20.23 12.73
N ILE A 51 -3.32 20.39 12.74
CA ILE A 51 -2.38 19.26 12.92
C ILE A 51 -2.65 18.55 14.25
N LYS A 52 -2.78 19.31 15.35
CA LYS A 52 -3.08 18.74 16.68
C LYS A 52 -4.42 18.00 16.69
N ALA A 53 -5.46 18.60 16.10
CA ALA A 53 -6.78 17.99 16.01
C ALA A 53 -6.80 16.71 15.21
N GLY A 54 -6.14 16.69 14.04
CA GLY A 54 -6.02 15.49 13.19
C GLY A 54 -5.26 14.37 13.89
N TYR A 55 -4.15 14.70 14.55
CA TYR A 55 -3.39 13.75 15.36
C TYR A 55 -4.21 13.19 16.53
N ALA A 56 -4.91 14.07 17.28
CA ALA A 56 -5.79 13.65 18.38
C ALA A 56 -6.97 12.79 17.90
N ALA A 57 -7.45 12.98 16.67
CA ALA A 57 -8.45 12.12 16.03
C ALA A 57 -7.91 10.73 15.66
N GLY A 58 -6.61 10.46 15.77
CA GLY A 58 -5.99 9.20 15.36
C GLY A 58 -5.85 9.05 13.84
N MET A 59 -5.83 10.15 13.12
CA MET A 59 -5.71 10.19 11.65
C MET A 59 -4.26 10.44 11.23
N ARG A 60 -3.90 10.09 9.98
CA ARG A 60 -2.63 10.49 9.38
C ARG A 60 -2.71 11.95 8.96
N VAL A 61 -1.84 12.79 9.50
CA VAL A 61 -1.83 14.22 9.20
C VAL A 61 -0.75 14.54 8.16
N VAL A 62 -1.14 15.05 7.03
CA VAL A 62 -0.24 15.63 6.01
C VAL A 62 -0.29 17.14 6.16
N HIS A 63 0.87 17.72 6.48
CA HIS A 63 0.99 19.18 6.58
C HIS A 63 1.43 19.77 5.25
N ILE A 64 0.68 20.76 4.77
CA ILE A 64 1.04 21.59 3.61
C ILE A 64 1.20 23.02 4.12
N PRO A 65 2.44 23.52 4.25
CA PRO A 65 2.69 24.84 4.79
C PRO A 65 2.05 25.95 3.94
N ASP A 66 1.38 26.90 4.61
CA ASP A 66 0.98 28.17 4.01
C ASP A 66 1.88 29.31 4.54
N THR A 67 1.49 29.95 5.63
CA THR A 67 2.16 31.13 6.18
C THR A 67 2.93 30.86 7.47
N ILE A 68 2.64 29.75 8.18
CA ILE A 68 3.19 29.45 9.50
C ILE A 68 4.12 28.26 9.42
N ALA A 69 5.40 28.46 9.79
CA ALA A 69 6.34 27.37 9.95
C ALA A 69 6.02 26.57 11.22
N ILE A 70 6.10 25.24 11.15
CA ILE A 70 5.97 24.35 12.30
C ILE A 70 7.34 24.06 12.91
N ASP A 71 7.39 23.94 14.24
CA ASP A 71 8.56 23.49 14.97
C ASP A 71 8.68 21.94 14.95
N ASP A 72 9.78 21.43 15.52
CA ASP A 72 10.05 19.99 15.56
C ASP A 72 9.01 19.20 16.39
N ASP A 73 8.39 19.81 17.39
CA ASP A 73 7.39 19.13 18.22
C ASP A 73 6.06 18.99 17.47
N ILE A 74 5.65 19.99 16.72
CA ILE A 74 4.48 19.90 15.83
C ILE A 74 4.77 18.96 14.67
N ARG A 75 5.99 18.99 14.12
CA ARG A 75 6.40 18.09 13.02
C ARG A 75 6.27 16.61 13.40
N LYS A 76 6.53 16.23 14.65
CA LYS A 76 6.35 14.86 15.15
C LYS A 76 4.90 14.38 15.14
N LEU A 77 3.93 15.28 15.08
CA LEU A 77 2.51 14.95 14.98
C LEU A 77 2.06 14.72 13.53
N THR A 78 2.89 15.05 12.55
CA THR A 78 2.58 14.87 11.14
C THR A 78 3.09 13.53 10.62
N TYR A 79 2.31 12.89 9.75
CA TYR A 79 2.74 11.73 8.97
C TYR A 79 3.74 12.14 7.88
N MET A 80 3.45 13.26 7.19
CA MET A 80 4.27 13.83 6.12
C MET A 80 4.11 15.35 6.07
N VAL A 81 5.14 16.02 5.57
CA VAL A 81 5.09 17.44 5.16
C VAL A 81 5.34 17.50 3.67
N CYS A 82 4.41 18.10 2.92
CA CYS A 82 4.51 18.31 1.47
C CYS A 82 4.67 19.78 1.19
N ASP A 83 5.40 20.14 0.14
CA ASP A 83 5.60 21.54 -0.26
C ASP A 83 4.31 22.16 -0.81
N ASP A 84 3.49 21.33 -1.46
CA ASP A 84 2.21 21.73 -2.05
C ASP A 84 1.22 20.54 -2.15
N LEU A 85 0.02 20.81 -2.71
CA LEU A 85 -1.02 19.80 -2.92
C LEU A 85 -0.62 18.72 -3.96
N ASN A 86 0.35 18.95 -4.84
CA ASN A 86 0.78 17.92 -5.78
C ASN A 86 1.54 16.81 -5.03
N GLY A 87 2.33 17.16 -4.02
CA GLY A 87 3.00 16.19 -3.16
C GLY A 87 2.04 15.27 -2.42
N LEU A 88 0.79 15.69 -2.20
CA LEU A 88 -0.23 14.83 -1.58
C LEU A 88 -0.57 13.61 -2.44
N ILE A 89 -0.48 13.70 -3.77
CA ILE A 89 -0.75 12.57 -4.70
C ILE A 89 0.20 11.42 -4.37
N ASP A 90 1.50 11.70 -4.28
CA ASP A 90 2.53 10.69 -3.97
C ASP A 90 2.29 10.06 -2.57
N VAL A 91 1.86 10.88 -1.60
CA VAL A 91 1.54 10.40 -0.24
C VAL A 91 0.36 9.43 -0.27
N VAL A 92 -0.74 9.79 -0.95
CA VAL A 92 -1.95 8.95 -1.05
C VAL A 92 -1.64 7.65 -1.79
N GLU A 93 -0.88 7.70 -2.88
CA GLU A 93 -0.43 6.52 -3.60
C GLU A 93 0.44 5.62 -2.72
N SER A 94 1.38 6.20 -1.96
CA SER A 94 2.23 5.46 -1.03
C SER A 94 1.45 4.76 0.09
N ILE A 95 0.43 5.44 0.66
CA ILE A 95 -0.44 4.87 1.71
C ILE A 95 -1.27 3.70 1.18
N ASN A 96 -1.72 3.78 -0.07
CA ASN A 96 -2.58 2.79 -0.69
C ASN A 96 -1.80 1.59 -1.28
N LYS A 97 -0.47 1.64 -1.33
CA LYS A 97 0.33 0.50 -1.77
C LYS A 97 0.18 -0.68 -0.81
N PRO A 98 -0.04 -1.90 -1.32
CA PRO A 98 -0.18 -3.07 -0.47
C PRO A 98 1.11 -3.34 0.31
N VAL A 99 0.98 -3.56 1.62
CA VAL A 99 2.09 -4.02 2.46
C VAL A 99 2.26 -5.52 2.26
N ILE A 100 3.34 -5.92 1.61
CA ILE A 100 3.64 -7.32 1.33
C ILE A 100 4.46 -7.91 2.48
N ASN A 101 3.86 -8.84 3.21
CA ASN A 101 4.58 -9.62 4.20
C ASN A 101 5.30 -10.80 3.51
N ARG A 102 6.56 -10.62 3.16
CA ARG A 102 7.37 -11.64 2.46
C ARG A 102 7.40 -12.97 3.18
N LYS A 103 7.45 -12.99 4.52
CA LYS A 103 7.44 -14.23 5.30
C LYS A 103 6.13 -15.01 5.09
N ASN A 104 5.00 -14.32 5.06
CA ASN A 104 3.71 -14.96 4.80
C ASN A 104 3.65 -15.50 3.37
N VAL A 105 4.16 -14.77 2.37
CA VAL A 105 4.23 -15.22 0.97
C VAL A 105 5.12 -16.47 0.86
N ILE A 106 6.31 -16.47 1.46
CA ILE A 106 7.22 -17.63 1.46
C ILE A 106 6.55 -18.86 2.11
N ASN A 107 5.87 -18.66 3.25
CA ASN A 107 5.18 -19.74 3.94
C ASN A 107 4.01 -20.29 3.10
N ALA A 108 3.22 -19.41 2.47
CA ALA A 108 2.13 -19.81 1.58
C ALA A 108 2.65 -20.56 0.35
N PHE A 109 3.75 -20.12 -0.25
CA PHE A 109 4.39 -20.82 -1.36
C PHE A 109 4.93 -22.19 -0.92
N ALA A 110 5.60 -22.27 0.22
CA ALA A 110 6.09 -23.52 0.76
C ALA A 110 4.94 -24.53 1.05
N GLU A 111 3.80 -24.05 1.53
CA GLU A 111 2.59 -24.88 1.72
C GLU A 111 1.99 -25.32 0.38
N TYR A 112 1.92 -24.40 -0.60
CA TYR A 112 1.43 -24.70 -1.94
C TYR A 112 2.24 -25.82 -2.61
N VAL A 113 3.58 -25.74 -2.58
CA VAL A 113 4.44 -26.72 -3.24
C VAL A 113 4.43 -28.11 -2.59
N ARG A 114 3.96 -28.25 -1.33
CA ARG A 114 3.74 -29.55 -0.68
C ARG A 114 2.70 -30.43 -1.35
N ASN A 115 1.84 -29.84 -2.19
CA ASN A 115 0.86 -30.59 -2.96
C ASN A 115 1.47 -31.34 -4.18
N TYR A 116 2.78 -31.19 -4.41
CA TYR A 116 3.50 -31.76 -5.54
C TYR A 116 4.61 -32.70 -5.06
N ASP A 117 5.01 -33.66 -5.92
CA ASP A 117 6.02 -34.66 -5.56
C ASP A 117 7.39 -33.99 -5.31
N PRO A 118 7.91 -34.02 -4.09
CA PRO A 118 9.20 -33.40 -3.77
C PRO A 118 10.41 -34.16 -4.36
N SER A 119 10.21 -35.38 -4.90
CA SER A 119 11.27 -36.14 -5.58
C SER A 119 11.39 -35.83 -7.06
N ASP A 120 10.36 -35.18 -7.66
CA ASP A 120 10.38 -34.78 -9.07
C ASP A 120 11.40 -33.67 -9.30
N GLU A 121 12.41 -33.94 -10.15
CA GLU A 121 13.47 -32.99 -10.49
C GLU A 121 12.93 -31.72 -11.16
N LYS A 122 11.81 -31.79 -11.90
CA LYS A 122 11.18 -30.64 -12.52
C LYS A 122 10.51 -29.74 -11.48
N ILE A 123 9.90 -30.34 -10.46
CA ILE A 123 9.32 -29.58 -9.33
C ILE A 123 10.44 -28.87 -8.56
N LYS A 124 11.54 -29.54 -8.22
CA LYS A 124 12.70 -28.92 -7.56
C LYS A 124 13.27 -27.76 -8.39
N LEU A 125 13.49 -28.00 -9.70
CA LEU A 125 13.99 -26.98 -10.62
C LEU A 125 13.07 -25.76 -10.62
N LYS A 126 11.76 -25.95 -10.58
CA LYS A 126 10.79 -24.86 -10.61
C LYS A 126 10.77 -24.08 -9.28
N ILE A 127 10.91 -24.75 -8.14
CA ILE A 127 11.05 -24.09 -6.84
C ILE A 127 12.28 -23.17 -6.84
N ASP A 128 13.45 -23.70 -7.23
CA ASP A 128 14.69 -22.93 -7.28
C ASP A 128 14.61 -21.77 -8.27
N HIS A 129 13.97 -22.00 -9.42
CA HIS A 129 13.72 -20.96 -10.44
C HIS A 129 12.86 -19.83 -9.88
N THR A 130 11.77 -20.14 -9.19
CA THR A 130 10.86 -19.15 -8.59
C THR A 130 11.60 -18.20 -7.64
N TYR A 131 12.36 -18.74 -6.69
CA TYR A 131 13.14 -17.89 -5.77
C TYR A 131 14.21 -17.06 -6.47
N ARG A 132 14.86 -17.63 -7.48
CA ARG A 132 15.88 -16.91 -8.26
C ARG A 132 15.28 -15.76 -9.05
N VAL A 133 14.12 -15.96 -9.71
CA VAL A 133 13.42 -14.91 -10.45
C VAL A 133 12.91 -13.83 -9.51
N ALA A 134 12.31 -14.19 -8.38
CA ALA A 134 11.90 -13.21 -7.37
C ALA A 134 13.06 -12.32 -6.91
N GLY A 135 14.23 -12.91 -6.63
CA GLY A 135 15.43 -12.16 -6.29
C GLY A 135 15.99 -11.30 -7.44
N LEU A 136 15.78 -11.71 -8.69
CA LEU A 136 16.15 -10.89 -9.87
C LEU A 136 15.22 -9.69 -10.01
N CYS A 137 13.91 -9.89 -9.92
CA CYS A 137 12.91 -8.81 -9.96
C CYS A 137 13.18 -7.76 -8.86
N GLN A 138 13.49 -8.21 -7.64
CA GLN A 138 13.89 -7.32 -6.56
C GLN A 138 15.08 -6.45 -6.95
N ARG A 139 16.19 -7.08 -7.38
CA ARG A 139 17.43 -6.34 -7.74
C ARG A 139 17.23 -5.36 -8.90
N ILE A 140 16.38 -5.71 -9.87
CA ILE A 140 16.04 -4.81 -10.96
C ILE A 140 15.29 -3.60 -10.41
N ALA A 141 14.27 -3.80 -9.57
CA ALA A 141 13.49 -2.73 -8.96
C ALA A 141 14.38 -1.81 -8.10
N GLU A 142 15.27 -2.37 -7.27
CA GLU A 142 16.26 -1.62 -6.50
C GLU A 142 17.21 -0.80 -7.40
N SER A 143 17.69 -1.38 -8.51
CA SER A 143 18.57 -0.68 -9.45
C SER A 143 17.90 0.47 -10.20
N LEU A 144 16.59 0.42 -10.32
CA LEU A 144 15.76 1.50 -10.90
C LEU A 144 15.40 2.56 -9.86
N GLY A 145 15.81 2.42 -8.61
CA GLY A 145 15.50 3.36 -7.54
C GLY A 145 14.02 3.38 -7.14
N LEU A 146 13.29 2.27 -7.34
CA LEU A 146 11.89 2.18 -6.95
C LEU A 146 11.73 2.21 -5.42
N SER A 147 10.55 2.62 -4.96
CA SER A 147 10.23 2.65 -3.53
C SER A 147 10.22 1.24 -2.92
N GLU A 148 10.45 1.13 -1.60
CA GLU A 148 10.45 -0.17 -0.90
C GLU A 148 9.16 -0.98 -1.14
N PRO A 149 7.94 -0.41 -1.11
CA PRO A 149 6.73 -1.14 -1.49
C PRO A 149 6.73 -1.65 -2.94
N ASP A 150 7.28 -0.89 -3.89
CA ASP A 150 7.36 -1.33 -5.30
C ASP A 150 8.39 -2.44 -5.49
N VAL A 151 9.49 -2.40 -4.75
CA VAL A 151 10.48 -3.49 -4.68
C VAL A 151 9.83 -4.76 -4.16
N ASP A 152 8.99 -4.67 -3.14
CA ASP A 152 8.23 -5.81 -2.60
C ASP A 152 7.22 -6.36 -3.61
N ILE A 153 6.53 -5.49 -4.34
CA ILE A 153 5.62 -5.90 -5.43
C ILE A 153 6.40 -6.61 -6.54
N ALA A 154 7.53 -6.06 -6.98
CA ALA A 154 8.36 -6.69 -8.00
C ALA A 154 8.85 -8.09 -7.56
N TRP A 155 9.27 -8.22 -6.30
CA TRP A 155 9.64 -9.51 -5.74
C TRP A 155 8.45 -10.50 -5.72
N LEU A 156 7.26 -10.05 -5.32
CA LEU A 156 6.04 -10.87 -5.30
C LEU A 156 5.66 -11.35 -6.71
N LEU A 157 5.71 -10.47 -7.69
CA LEU A 157 5.46 -10.84 -9.09
C LEU A 157 6.43 -11.94 -9.55
N GLY A 158 7.70 -11.83 -9.16
CA GLY A 158 8.68 -12.88 -9.40
C GLY A 158 8.37 -14.20 -8.69
N MET A 159 7.77 -14.17 -7.50
CA MET A 159 7.31 -15.38 -6.80
C MET A 159 6.11 -16.05 -7.48
N LEU A 160 5.25 -15.29 -8.15
CA LEU A 160 3.98 -15.77 -8.70
C LEU A 160 3.99 -16.03 -10.20
N HIS A 161 4.98 -15.52 -10.96
CA HIS A 161 4.99 -15.52 -12.42
C HIS A 161 4.76 -16.92 -13.06
N ASP A 162 5.22 -17.96 -12.42
CA ASP A 162 5.18 -19.32 -12.89
C ASP A 162 4.38 -20.29 -12.00
N ILE A 163 3.48 -19.76 -11.14
CA ILE A 163 2.75 -20.58 -10.17
C ILE A 163 1.94 -21.70 -10.82
N GLY A 164 1.40 -21.48 -12.01
CA GLY A 164 0.67 -22.49 -12.80
C GLY A 164 1.53 -23.65 -13.33
N ARG A 165 2.87 -23.47 -13.42
CA ARG A 165 3.79 -24.51 -13.92
C ARG A 165 3.82 -25.77 -13.05
N PHE A 166 3.59 -25.65 -11.76
CA PHE A 166 3.50 -26.80 -10.85
C PHE A 166 2.35 -27.71 -11.23
N GLU A 167 1.18 -27.13 -11.51
CA GLU A 167 0.01 -27.88 -11.94
C GLU A 167 0.19 -28.45 -13.34
N GLN A 168 0.84 -27.71 -14.23
CA GLN A 168 1.17 -28.19 -15.58
C GLN A 168 2.06 -29.44 -15.53
N ILE A 169 3.10 -29.46 -14.68
CA ILE A 169 3.94 -30.65 -14.49
C ILE A 169 3.11 -31.81 -13.92
N ARG A 170 2.29 -31.56 -12.91
CA ARG A 170 1.45 -32.61 -12.30
C ARG A 170 0.53 -33.28 -13.31
N ARG A 171 -0.10 -32.49 -14.21
CA ARG A 171 -1.08 -33.00 -15.20
C ARG A 171 -0.44 -33.57 -16.45
N PHE A 172 0.59 -32.95 -16.94
CA PHE A 172 1.13 -33.23 -18.28
C PHE A 172 2.58 -33.71 -18.27
N GLY A 173 3.28 -33.65 -17.14
CA GLY A 173 4.68 -34.07 -17.02
C GLY A 173 5.68 -33.23 -17.84
N THR A 174 5.26 -32.06 -18.37
CA THR A 174 6.09 -31.21 -19.24
C THR A 174 5.84 -29.73 -18.99
N PHE A 175 6.84 -28.88 -19.32
CA PHE A 175 6.72 -27.42 -19.39
C PHE A 175 6.38 -26.92 -20.80
N ASN A 176 6.19 -27.79 -21.76
CA ASN A 176 5.91 -27.40 -23.14
C ASN A 176 4.43 -27.05 -23.32
N ASP A 177 4.13 -25.78 -23.53
CA ASP A 177 2.77 -25.26 -23.69
C ASP A 177 2.06 -25.82 -24.92
N VAL A 178 2.81 -26.24 -25.95
CA VAL A 178 2.24 -26.92 -27.13
C VAL A 178 1.70 -28.32 -26.81
N GLN A 179 2.23 -28.97 -25.76
CA GLN A 179 1.86 -30.32 -25.31
C GLN A 179 0.95 -30.32 -24.06
N SER A 180 0.52 -29.15 -23.67
CA SER A 180 -0.29 -28.95 -22.45
C SER A 180 -1.24 -27.75 -22.65
N VAL A 181 -1.70 -27.15 -21.56
CA VAL A 181 -2.39 -25.86 -21.56
C VAL A 181 -1.42 -24.72 -21.27
N ASP A 182 -1.77 -23.49 -21.66
CA ASP A 182 -1.03 -22.31 -21.25
C ASP A 182 -1.01 -22.22 -19.72
N HIS A 183 0.17 -22.03 -19.15
CA HIS A 183 0.34 -21.95 -17.70
C HIS A 183 -0.19 -20.63 -17.10
N ALA A 184 -0.53 -19.66 -17.95
CA ALA A 184 -1.13 -18.38 -17.56
C ALA A 184 -2.67 -18.41 -17.54
N GLU A 185 -3.29 -19.49 -18.01
CA GLU A 185 -4.72 -19.78 -17.86
C GLU A 185 -4.94 -20.58 -16.55
#